data_db07078310a258327f302628f145e079
#
_entry.id   db07078310a258327f302628f145e079
#
_cell.length_a   1.000
_cell.length_b   1.000
_cell.length_c   1.000
_cell.angle_alpha   90.00
_cell.angle_beta   90.00
_cell.angle_gamma   90.00
#
_symmetry.space_group_name_H-M   'P 1'
#
loop_
_entity.id
_entity.type
_entity.pdbx_description
1 polymer ?
#
loop_
_entity_poly.entity_id
_entity_poly.type
_entity_poly.pdbx_seq_one_letter_code
_entity_poly.pdbx_strand_id
1 'polypeptide(L)'
;MGFVSTETERNMMTEFWKEHSKFATVEEMMLDTNAQELTQHELPEILSLLPSLAGSDVLELGAGIGRFTRHLIGKARHVTAVDFMEKFVEKNKKDNSHLGNAEFIQADVTKLDFPKHSFDVVFSNWLLMYLSDQELKLLAEKFLMWLRPGGHLFFRESCFHQSGDCKRDFNPTHYRSPAYYNHLMTSLLLDESDQTEKKCYGFDMVLNKTVQTYVKMKNNQNQLCWLMQKVRRDVVQQHQGGFSTFQEFLDNQQYTRRGILRYEKMFGSGYVSTGGFNTTKEFVDMLNLTAGQKVLDVGCGIGGGDFYMAKTFGVEVLGMDLSSNMVEIAIERAVKEKLPLVQFEVSDATKRRFPDAAFDVVYSRDTILHIRDKLDLFGKFYSWLKPGGKLLISDYCCGEKPWSPAFQDYIIQRGYILYTPQRYGQFLTEVGFSNVRAEDRTEQFIQVIKAELQRAEEMKEEFIQEFSQEDYDAVVNGWTEKLQRCETGDQRWGLFYATKE
;
A
#
# COMPACT_ATOMS: atom_id res chain seq x y z
N MET A 1 19.54 24.95 -13.73
CA MET A 1 18.53 25.53 -12.83
C MET A 1 19.28 25.96 -11.58
N GLY A 2 19.23 27.27 -11.25
CA GLY A 2 19.93 27.81 -10.09
C GLY A 2 19.31 27.30 -8.78
N PHE A 3 20.11 26.94 -7.80
CA PHE A 3 19.65 26.59 -6.46
C PHE A 3 18.97 27.82 -5.85
N VAL A 4 17.66 27.76 -5.71
CA VAL A 4 16.91 28.73 -4.90
C VAL A 4 17.24 28.43 -3.45
N SER A 5 17.57 29.47 -2.64
CA SER A 5 17.87 29.22 -1.22
C SER A 5 16.60 28.75 -0.49
N THR A 6 16.73 27.91 0.53
CA THR A 6 15.61 27.44 1.39
C THR A 6 14.79 28.61 1.97
N GLU A 7 15.42 29.73 2.24
CA GLU A 7 14.76 30.95 2.72
C GLU A 7 13.89 31.61 1.64
N THR A 8 14.32 31.58 0.39
CA THR A 8 13.54 32.10 -0.74
C THR A 8 12.31 31.23 -0.99
N GLU A 9 12.45 29.89 -0.97
CA GLU A 9 11.33 28.95 -1.09
C GLU A 9 10.31 29.13 0.04
N ARG A 10 10.78 29.30 1.28
CA ARG A 10 9.91 29.55 2.44
C ARG A 10 9.14 30.87 2.33
N ASN A 11 9.78 31.91 1.86
CA ASN A 11 9.12 33.20 1.62
C ASN A 11 8.05 33.10 0.52
N MET A 12 8.34 32.41 -0.57
CA MET A 12 7.37 32.16 -1.65
C MET A 12 6.16 31.35 -1.15
N MET A 13 6.38 30.33 -0.31
CA MET A 13 5.33 29.55 0.32
C MET A 13 4.45 30.40 1.24
N THR A 14 5.09 31.28 2.01
CA THR A 14 4.40 32.21 2.92
C THR A 14 3.50 33.15 2.16
N GLU A 15 3.99 33.77 1.08
CA GLU A 15 3.20 34.68 0.25
C GLU A 15 2.05 33.95 -0.46
N PHE A 16 2.28 32.73 -0.96
CA PHE A 16 1.25 31.88 -1.55
C PHE A 16 0.08 31.67 -0.57
N TRP A 17 0.38 31.24 0.66
CA TRP A 17 -0.66 30.97 1.65
C TRP A 17 -1.30 32.24 2.22
N LYS A 18 -0.58 33.37 2.31
CA LYS A 18 -1.18 34.67 2.65
C LYS A 18 -2.26 35.06 1.63
N GLU A 19 -2.01 34.79 0.35
CA GLU A 19 -2.99 35.06 -0.70
C GLU A 19 -4.21 34.13 -0.62
N HIS A 20 -3.99 32.83 -0.31
CA HIS A 20 -5.03 31.80 -0.30
C HIS A 20 -5.67 31.56 1.08
N SER A 21 -5.48 32.44 2.04
CA SER A 21 -6.08 32.35 3.38
C SER A 21 -6.89 33.59 3.77
N LYS A 22 -7.28 34.42 2.79
CA LYS A 22 -7.90 35.74 3.04
C LYS A 22 -9.23 35.62 3.77
N PHE A 23 -10.07 34.66 3.38
CA PHE A 23 -11.41 34.46 3.93
C PHE A 23 -11.54 33.24 4.83
N ALA A 24 -10.50 32.44 4.93
CA ALA A 24 -10.44 31.22 5.74
C ALA A 24 -11.62 30.25 5.44
N THR A 25 -11.88 30.01 4.16
CA THR A 25 -12.93 29.08 3.69
C THR A 25 -12.35 27.71 3.38
N VAL A 26 -13.24 26.72 3.24
CA VAL A 26 -12.84 25.35 2.85
C VAL A 26 -12.29 25.35 1.43
N GLU A 27 -12.89 26.11 0.52
CA GLU A 27 -12.49 26.26 -0.87
C GLU A 27 -11.08 26.86 -1.01
N GLU A 28 -10.77 27.90 -0.22
CA GLU A 28 -9.42 28.47 -0.18
C GLU A 28 -8.39 27.48 0.35
N MET A 29 -8.71 26.77 1.43
CA MET A 29 -7.80 25.81 2.04
C MET A 29 -7.55 24.58 1.15
N MET A 30 -8.58 24.09 0.46
CA MET A 30 -8.44 22.91 -0.41
C MET A 30 -8.03 23.28 -1.85
N LEU A 31 -8.09 24.56 -2.21
CA LEU A 31 -7.83 25.05 -3.57
C LEU A 31 -8.70 24.31 -4.61
N ASP A 32 -9.97 24.09 -4.25
CA ASP A 32 -10.92 23.31 -5.02
C ASP A 32 -12.32 23.91 -4.93
N THR A 33 -12.98 24.09 -6.07
CA THR A 33 -14.33 24.67 -6.14
C THR A 33 -15.42 23.77 -5.58
N ASN A 34 -15.18 22.44 -5.52
CA ASN A 34 -16.09 21.44 -4.97
C ASN A 34 -15.68 20.96 -3.55
N ALA A 35 -14.96 21.82 -2.82
CA ALA A 35 -14.33 21.47 -1.54
C ALA A 35 -15.32 20.99 -0.46
N GLN A 36 -16.55 21.56 -0.41
CA GLN A 36 -17.53 21.17 0.58
C GLN A 36 -18.07 19.76 0.35
N GLU A 37 -18.43 19.42 -0.88
CA GLU A 37 -18.91 18.09 -1.23
C GLU A 37 -17.81 17.04 -1.05
N LEU A 38 -16.60 17.35 -1.52
CA LEU A 38 -15.43 16.49 -1.27
C LEU A 38 -15.21 16.24 0.22
N THR A 39 -15.31 17.27 1.06
CA THR A 39 -15.15 17.16 2.51
C THR A 39 -16.17 16.20 3.13
N GLN A 40 -17.44 16.26 2.71
CA GLN A 40 -18.48 15.38 3.24
C GLN A 40 -18.19 13.90 3.00
N HIS A 41 -17.57 13.57 1.86
CA HIS A 41 -17.28 12.19 1.48
C HIS A 41 -15.90 11.72 1.97
N GLU A 42 -14.86 12.55 1.90
CA GLU A 42 -13.50 12.12 2.28
C GLU A 42 -13.27 12.08 3.79
N LEU A 43 -13.98 12.92 4.55
CA LEU A 43 -13.76 13.00 5.98
C LEU A 43 -14.09 11.68 6.71
N PRO A 44 -15.24 11.02 6.49
CA PRO A 44 -15.49 9.71 7.07
C PRO A 44 -14.51 8.65 6.55
N GLU A 45 -14.10 8.70 5.28
CA GLU A 45 -13.10 7.80 4.72
C GLU A 45 -11.78 7.92 5.48
N ILE A 46 -11.20 9.12 5.56
CA ILE A 46 -9.92 9.37 6.23
C ILE A 46 -9.99 8.99 7.72
N LEU A 47 -11.05 9.39 8.43
CA LEU A 47 -11.20 9.06 9.85
C LEU A 47 -11.33 7.55 10.11
N SER A 48 -11.84 6.78 9.15
CA SER A 48 -11.94 5.32 9.26
C SER A 48 -10.59 4.60 9.14
N LEU A 49 -9.58 5.26 8.58
CA LEU A 49 -8.24 4.72 8.41
C LEU A 49 -7.36 4.91 9.65
N LEU A 50 -7.74 5.82 10.55
CA LEU A 50 -6.99 6.10 11.76
C LEU A 50 -7.10 4.94 12.78
N PRO A 51 -6.07 4.74 13.61
CA PRO A 51 -6.19 3.84 14.75
C PRO A 51 -7.25 4.38 15.73
N SER A 52 -7.60 3.58 16.75
CA SER A 52 -8.45 4.08 17.83
C SER A 52 -7.78 5.29 18.50
N LEU A 53 -8.51 6.39 18.59
CA LEU A 53 -8.02 7.64 19.20
C LEU A 53 -8.43 7.73 20.69
N ALA A 54 -9.19 6.77 21.22
CA ALA A 54 -9.64 6.79 22.60
C ALA A 54 -8.44 6.80 23.57
N GLY A 55 -8.36 7.84 24.39
CA GLY A 55 -7.27 8.03 25.34
C GLY A 55 -5.95 8.54 24.73
N SER A 56 -5.91 8.84 23.44
CA SER A 56 -4.70 9.22 22.71
C SER A 56 -4.43 10.73 22.76
N ASP A 57 -3.15 11.10 22.82
CA ASP A 57 -2.68 12.44 22.52
C ASP A 57 -2.37 12.56 21.04
N VAL A 58 -3.03 13.49 20.36
CA VAL A 58 -2.92 13.69 18.92
C VAL A 58 -2.25 15.01 18.60
N LEU A 59 -1.25 14.98 17.72
CA LEU A 59 -0.66 16.17 17.11
C LEU A 59 -1.21 16.28 15.69
N GLU A 60 -1.97 17.33 15.42
CA GLU A 60 -2.46 17.67 14.08
C GLU A 60 -1.62 18.77 13.47
N LEU A 61 -0.96 18.50 12.35
CA LEU A 61 -0.08 19.40 11.63
C LEU A 61 -0.72 19.82 10.29
N GLY A 62 -0.70 21.12 10.01
CA GLY A 62 -1.43 21.70 8.91
C GLY A 62 -2.94 21.66 9.16
N ALA A 63 -3.36 22.00 10.39
CA ALA A 63 -4.74 21.87 10.85
C ALA A 63 -5.73 22.76 10.08
N GLY A 64 -5.22 23.80 9.40
CA GLY A 64 -6.04 24.73 8.64
C GLY A 64 -7.14 25.35 9.49
N ILE A 65 -8.32 25.45 8.92
CA ILE A 65 -9.52 25.99 9.60
C ILE A 65 -10.20 24.95 10.55
N GLY A 66 -9.58 23.81 10.78
CA GLY A 66 -10.08 22.82 11.75
C GLY A 66 -11.02 21.77 11.18
N ARG A 67 -10.92 21.46 9.91
CA ARG A 67 -11.79 20.50 9.23
C ARG A 67 -11.70 19.10 9.83
N PHE A 68 -10.52 18.64 10.20
CA PHE A 68 -10.32 17.39 10.94
C PHE A 68 -10.27 17.60 12.46
N THR A 69 -9.74 18.71 12.95
CA THR A 69 -9.59 19.03 14.38
C THR A 69 -10.86 18.73 15.17
N ARG A 70 -12.02 19.19 14.69
CA ARG A 70 -13.32 18.96 15.33
C ARG A 70 -13.62 17.48 15.62
N HIS A 71 -13.27 16.61 14.68
CA HIS A 71 -13.52 15.17 14.76
C HIS A 71 -12.48 14.43 15.60
N LEU A 72 -11.25 14.93 15.59
CA LEU A 72 -10.17 14.42 16.44
C LEU A 72 -10.44 14.73 17.90
N ILE A 73 -10.85 15.97 18.25
CA ILE A 73 -11.23 16.38 19.60
C ILE A 73 -12.31 15.46 20.18
N GLY A 74 -13.33 15.12 19.39
CA GLY A 74 -14.43 14.27 19.85
C GLY A 74 -14.06 12.82 20.15
N LYS A 75 -12.83 12.40 19.81
CA LYS A 75 -12.37 11.01 19.95
C LYS A 75 -11.10 10.86 20.80
N ALA A 76 -10.24 11.88 20.82
CA ALA A 76 -8.93 11.86 21.47
C ALA A 76 -9.00 12.33 22.93
N ARG A 77 -7.96 12.01 23.72
CA ARG A 77 -7.77 12.58 25.05
C ARG A 77 -7.39 14.06 24.97
N HIS A 78 -6.48 14.38 24.06
CA HIS A 78 -6.02 15.75 23.81
C HIS A 78 -5.59 15.92 22.36
N VAL A 79 -5.84 17.10 21.76
CA VAL A 79 -5.42 17.46 20.41
C VAL A 79 -4.59 18.72 20.46
N THR A 80 -3.36 18.65 19.93
CA THR A 80 -2.51 19.83 19.67
C THR A 80 -2.62 20.13 18.17
N ALA A 81 -3.37 21.16 17.81
CA ALA A 81 -3.59 21.57 16.42
C ALA A 81 -2.65 22.71 16.02
N VAL A 82 -1.83 22.48 15.02
CA VAL A 82 -0.80 23.43 14.56
C VAL A 82 -1.05 23.82 13.12
N ASP A 83 -1.00 25.11 12.83
CA ASP A 83 -0.96 25.64 11.46
C ASP A 83 -0.02 26.84 11.36
N PHE A 84 0.50 27.07 10.17
CA PHE A 84 1.40 28.20 9.89
C PHE A 84 0.63 29.52 9.79
N MET A 85 -0.62 29.51 9.28
CA MET A 85 -1.42 30.69 8.99
C MET A 85 -2.25 31.11 10.20
N GLU A 86 -1.95 32.29 10.76
CA GLU A 86 -2.63 32.84 11.93
C GLU A 86 -4.17 32.84 11.76
N LYS A 87 -4.66 33.32 10.63
CA LYS A 87 -6.13 33.35 10.33
C LYS A 87 -6.78 31.98 10.38
N PHE A 88 -6.07 30.93 9.92
CA PHE A 88 -6.57 29.57 9.98
C PHE A 88 -6.64 29.09 11.43
N VAL A 89 -5.59 29.34 12.22
CA VAL A 89 -5.55 28.99 13.65
C VAL A 89 -6.65 29.72 14.42
N GLU A 90 -6.84 31.02 14.18
CA GLU A 90 -7.92 31.80 14.81
C GLU A 90 -9.30 31.23 14.47
N LYS A 91 -9.55 30.90 13.21
CA LYS A 91 -10.80 30.30 12.76
C LYS A 91 -11.02 28.94 13.40
N ASN A 92 -10.02 28.07 13.38
CA ASN A 92 -10.05 26.75 14.01
C ASN A 92 -10.35 26.87 15.51
N LYS A 93 -9.63 27.74 16.21
CA LYS A 93 -9.83 27.99 17.65
C LYS A 93 -11.23 28.52 17.94
N LYS A 94 -11.73 29.49 17.15
CA LYS A 94 -13.08 30.04 17.29
C LYS A 94 -14.15 28.97 17.16
N ASP A 95 -13.99 28.08 16.16
CA ASP A 95 -15.01 27.09 15.83
C ASP A 95 -14.96 25.85 16.72
N ASN A 96 -13.80 25.50 17.28
CA ASN A 96 -13.60 24.19 17.93
C ASN A 96 -13.15 24.24 19.40
N SER A 97 -12.71 25.39 19.95
CA SER A 97 -12.21 25.45 21.35
C SER A 97 -13.28 25.13 22.38
N HIS A 98 -14.56 25.34 22.07
CA HIS A 98 -15.68 25.02 22.96
C HIS A 98 -15.86 23.51 23.18
N LEU A 99 -15.27 22.66 22.34
CA LEU A 99 -15.28 21.20 22.50
C LEU A 99 -14.34 20.72 23.62
N GLY A 100 -13.47 21.59 24.14
CA GLY A 100 -12.50 21.28 25.20
C GLY A 100 -11.29 20.52 24.67
N ASN A 101 -10.44 20.02 25.54
CA ASN A 101 -9.27 19.15 25.33
C ASN A 101 -8.45 19.41 24.05
N ALA A 102 -8.29 20.67 23.64
CA ALA A 102 -7.47 21.03 22.50
C ALA A 102 -6.63 22.29 22.75
N GLU A 103 -5.43 22.29 22.20
CA GLU A 103 -4.54 23.43 22.08
C GLU A 103 -4.37 23.83 20.62
N PHE A 104 -4.33 25.14 20.35
CA PHE A 104 -4.23 25.71 19.00
C PHE A 104 -2.96 26.56 18.93
N ILE A 105 -2.02 26.18 18.06
CA ILE A 105 -0.69 26.79 17.98
C ILE A 105 -0.46 27.34 16.57
N GLN A 106 -0.14 28.62 16.48
CA GLN A 106 0.40 29.19 15.24
C GLN A 106 1.91 28.98 15.22
N ALA A 107 2.40 28.13 14.32
CA ALA A 107 3.83 27.87 14.19
C ALA A 107 4.22 27.31 12.82
N ASP A 108 5.47 27.55 12.44
CA ASP A 108 6.12 26.85 11.35
C ASP A 108 6.54 25.44 11.85
N VAL A 109 6.05 24.40 11.16
CA VAL A 109 6.30 23.01 11.55
C VAL A 109 7.79 22.63 11.55
N THR A 110 8.60 23.31 10.75
CA THR A 110 10.05 23.09 10.70
C THR A 110 10.75 23.53 11.99
N LYS A 111 10.14 24.47 12.72
CA LYS A 111 10.67 25.06 13.97
C LYS A 111 10.07 24.44 15.23
N LEU A 112 9.08 23.54 15.09
CA LEU A 112 8.50 22.86 16.22
C LEU A 112 9.51 21.94 16.90
N ASP A 113 9.41 21.89 18.21
CA ASP A 113 10.14 20.95 19.04
C ASP A 113 9.24 20.51 20.20
N PHE A 114 8.96 19.21 20.27
CA PHE A 114 8.20 18.60 21.34
C PHE A 114 9.07 17.57 22.06
N PRO A 115 8.80 17.31 23.35
CA PRO A 115 9.49 16.24 24.06
C PRO A 115 9.32 14.89 23.37
N LYS A 116 10.30 14.01 23.54
CA LYS A 116 10.18 12.64 23.06
C LYS A 116 8.94 11.95 23.63
N HIS A 117 8.31 11.10 22.83
CA HIS A 117 7.17 10.28 23.28
C HIS A 117 5.96 11.09 23.80
N SER A 118 5.71 12.26 23.23
CA SER A 118 4.60 13.13 23.61
C SER A 118 3.25 12.70 23.04
N PHE A 119 3.25 12.05 21.86
CA PHE A 119 2.04 11.78 21.12
C PHE A 119 1.85 10.28 20.82
N ASP A 120 0.59 9.86 20.77
CA ASP A 120 0.18 8.54 20.31
C ASP A 120 -0.08 8.54 18.80
N VAL A 121 -0.56 9.69 18.28
CA VAL A 121 -0.82 9.87 16.84
C VAL A 121 -0.31 11.23 16.38
N VAL A 122 0.44 11.24 15.29
CA VAL A 122 0.72 12.43 14.48
C VAL A 122 -0.14 12.36 13.22
N PHE A 123 -0.96 13.37 13.01
CA PHE A 123 -1.86 13.48 11.86
C PHE A 123 -1.45 14.69 11.02
N SER A 124 -1.25 14.49 9.72
CA SER A 124 -0.90 15.53 8.76
C SER A 124 -1.71 15.39 7.49
N ASN A 125 -2.22 16.50 6.96
CA ASN A 125 -3.03 16.50 5.76
C ASN A 125 -2.64 17.66 4.85
N TRP A 126 -2.07 17.35 3.66
CA TRP A 126 -1.58 18.31 2.68
C TRP A 126 -0.57 19.33 3.24
N LEU A 127 0.42 18.85 3.96
CA LEU A 127 1.47 19.68 4.52
C LEU A 127 2.85 19.36 3.97
N LEU A 128 3.18 18.06 3.89
CA LEU A 128 4.55 17.63 3.59
C LEU A 128 4.98 18.00 2.17
N MET A 129 4.02 18.14 1.26
CA MET A 129 4.28 18.58 -0.11
C MET A 129 4.72 20.05 -0.22
N TYR A 130 4.58 20.83 0.85
CA TYR A 130 5.04 22.22 0.91
C TYR A 130 6.44 22.39 1.52
N LEU A 131 7.08 21.29 1.90
CA LEU A 131 8.42 21.27 2.47
C LEU A 131 9.45 20.87 1.42
N SER A 132 10.64 21.48 1.48
CA SER A 132 11.80 20.99 0.72
C SER A 132 12.19 19.58 1.16
N ASP A 133 12.97 18.85 0.38
CA ASP A 133 13.38 17.48 0.72
C ASP A 133 14.16 17.42 2.04
N GLN A 134 14.99 18.44 2.31
CA GLN A 134 15.74 18.51 3.55
C GLN A 134 14.84 18.79 4.76
N GLU A 135 13.90 19.73 4.64
CA GLU A 135 12.94 20.04 5.71
C GLU A 135 12.04 18.85 6.01
N LEU A 136 11.56 18.17 4.96
CA LEU A 136 10.74 16.98 5.11
C LEU A 136 11.49 15.86 5.83
N LYS A 137 12.76 15.62 5.48
CA LYS A 137 13.58 14.62 6.17
C LYS A 137 13.73 14.93 7.65
N LEU A 138 14.08 16.16 7.99
CA LEU A 138 14.23 16.59 9.39
C LEU A 138 12.91 16.49 10.17
N LEU A 139 11.79 16.85 9.54
CA LEU A 139 10.47 16.71 10.17
C LEU A 139 10.07 15.25 10.37
N ALA A 140 10.39 14.39 9.42
CA ALA A 140 10.11 12.94 9.53
C ALA A 140 10.92 12.28 10.68
N GLU A 141 12.17 12.71 10.90
CA GLU A 141 12.97 12.32 12.07
C GLU A 141 12.31 12.79 13.39
N LYS A 142 11.75 14.00 13.40
CA LYS A 142 11.01 14.52 14.55
C LYS A 142 9.72 13.73 14.81
N PHE A 143 8.98 13.31 13.76
CA PHE A 143 7.80 12.45 13.94
C PHE A 143 8.15 11.17 14.68
N LEU A 144 9.24 10.52 14.26
CA LEU A 144 9.71 9.30 14.91
C LEU A 144 10.10 9.53 16.38
N MET A 145 10.68 10.71 16.69
CA MET A 145 11.07 11.10 18.04
C MET A 145 9.85 11.44 18.91
N TRP A 146 8.89 12.21 18.41
CA TRP A 146 7.72 12.68 19.16
C TRP A 146 6.71 11.57 19.45
N LEU A 147 6.61 10.56 18.57
CA LEU A 147 5.71 9.44 18.77
C LEU A 147 6.17 8.53 19.91
N ARG A 148 5.21 8.03 20.70
CA ARG A 148 5.43 6.92 21.63
C ARG A 148 5.72 5.62 20.85
N PRO A 149 6.48 4.67 21.43
CA PRO A 149 6.56 3.34 20.86
C PRO A 149 5.16 2.73 20.63
N GLY A 150 4.91 2.19 19.44
CA GLY A 150 3.59 1.72 19.01
C GLY A 150 2.66 2.81 18.49
N GLY A 151 3.03 4.09 18.60
CA GLY A 151 2.27 5.23 18.09
C GLY A 151 2.25 5.28 16.55
N HIS A 152 1.34 6.07 15.99
CA HIS A 152 1.08 6.10 14.56
C HIS A 152 1.29 7.47 13.95
N LEU A 153 1.85 7.49 12.75
CA LEU A 153 1.88 8.64 11.85
C LEU A 153 0.86 8.42 10.74
N PHE A 154 -0.11 9.30 10.63
CA PHE A 154 -0.97 9.40 9.45
C PHE A 154 -0.61 10.65 8.66
N PHE A 155 -0.43 10.53 7.36
CA PHE A 155 -0.32 11.68 6.48
C PHE A 155 -0.98 11.43 5.14
N ARG A 156 -1.42 12.51 4.48
CA ARG A 156 -2.05 12.49 3.17
C ARG A 156 -1.48 13.60 2.32
N GLU A 157 -1.14 13.28 1.06
CA GLU A 157 -0.51 14.19 0.12
C GLU A 157 -1.05 14.05 -1.31
N SER A 158 -0.91 15.12 -2.10
CA SER A 158 -1.04 15.04 -3.56
C SER A 158 0.27 14.54 -4.15
N CYS A 159 0.21 13.43 -4.88
CA CYS A 159 1.35 12.86 -5.59
C CYS A 159 1.26 13.18 -7.10
N PHE A 160 2.42 13.15 -7.79
CA PHE A 160 2.56 13.35 -9.22
C PHE A 160 2.17 14.75 -9.72
N HIS A 161 0.96 15.25 -9.42
CA HIS A 161 0.46 16.57 -9.83
C HIS A 161 -0.67 17.06 -8.92
N GLN A 162 -1.08 18.30 -9.11
CA GLN A 162 -2.17 18.91 -8.32
C GLN A 162 -3.51 18.17 -8.52
N SER A 163 -4.33 18.18 -7.47
CA SER A 163 -5.68 17.60 -7.48
C SER A 163 -6.79 18.62 -7.42
N GLY A 164 -6.54 19.81 -6.84
CA GLY A 164 -7.49 20.92 -6.83
C GLY A 164 -7.65 21.55 -8.22
N ASP A 165 -8.81 22.11 -8.50
CA ASP A 165 -9.17 22.70 -9.80
C ASP A 165 -8.96 24.22 -9.86
N CYS A 166 -8.66 24.86 -8.74
CA CYS A 166 -8.37 26.30 -8.73
C CYS A 166 -7.09 26.60 -9.52
N LYS A 167 -7.23 27.55 -10.47
CA LYS A 167 -6.09 28.02 -11.24
C LYS A 167 -5.09 28.73 -10.33
N ARG A 168 -3.80 28.42 -10.49
CA ARG A 168 -2.71 28.99 -9.72
C ARG A 168 -1.73 29.62 -10.69
N ASP A 169 -1.42 30.90 -10.50
CA ASP A 169 -0.39 31.59 -11.29
C ASP A 169 1.00 31.13 -10.88
N PHE A 170 1.14 30.73 -9.61
CA PHE A 170 2.35 30.15 -9.02
C PHE A 170 1.95 28.96 -8.16
N ASN A 171 2.71 27.86 -8.25
CA ASN A 171 2.47 26.64 -7.47
C ASN A 171 3.79 26.17 -6.80
N PRO A 172 3.98 26.47 -5.51
CA PRO A 172 5.22 26.13 -4.79
C PRO A 172 5.28 24.67 -4.32
N THR A 173 4.32 23.84 -4.73
CA THR A 173 4.13 22.48 -4.21
C THR A 173 5.14 21.50 -4.83
N HIS A 174 5.76 20.67 -3.99
CA HIS A 174 6.59 19.54 -4.40
C HIS A 174 5.73 18.27 -4.54
N TYR A 175 5.28 17.96 -5.76
CA TYR A 175 4.50 16.74 -6.04
C TYR A 175 5.44 15.54 -6.18
N ARG A 176 5.70 14.86 -5.06
CA ARG A 176 6.58 13.68 -5.02
C ARG A 176 5.83 12.41 -5.42
N SER A 177 6.56 11.39 -5.86
CA SER A 177 5.97 10.06 -6.05
C SER A 177 5.67 9.38 -4.69
N PRO A 178 4.75 8.42 -4.64
CA PRO A 178 4.55 7.59 -3.45
C PRO A 178 5.83 6.89 -2.99
N ALA A 179 6.67 6.41 -3.93
CA ALA A 179 7.95 5.77 -3.62
C ALA A 179 8.89 6.66 -2.83
N TYR A 180 8.90 7.96 -3.12
CA TYR A 180 9.73 8.89 -2.36
C TYR A 180 9.34 8.91 -0.87
N TYR A 181 8.04 9.03 -0.57
CA TYR A 181 7.55 9.00 0.81
C TYR A 181 7.77 7.64 1.47
N ASN A 182 7.51 6.55 0.73
CA ASN A 182 7.72 5.19 1.20
C ASN A 182 9.19 5.00 1.62
N HIS A 183 10.12 5.30 0.73
CA HIS A 183 11.55 5.15 1.00
C HIS A 183 12.02 6.06 2.15
N LEU A 184 11.63 7.33 2.14
CA LEU A 184 12.01 8.27 3.19
C LEU A 184 11.57 7.75 4.57
N MET A 185 10.29 7.41 4.73
CA MET A 185 9.73 7.06 6.04
C MET A 185 10.26 5.70 6.54
N THR A 186 10.37 4.69 5.67
CA THR A 186 10.82 3.36 6.07
C THR A 186 12.32 3.27 6.30
N SER A 187 13.12 4.18 5.73
CA SER A 187 14.58 4.24 5.93
C SER A 187 15.01 4.94 7.24
N LEU A 188 14.07 5.60 7.92
CA LEU A 188 14.39 6.31 9.16
C LEU A 188 14.67 5.34 10.31
N LEU A 189 15.75 5.61 11.03
CA LEU A 189 16.12 4.90 12.25
C LEU A 189 16.42 5.92 13.35
N LEU A 190 15.84 5.71 14.52
CA LEU A 190 16.08 6.49 15.73
C LEU A 190 16.75 5.59 16.76
N ASP A 191 18.02 5.89 17.08
CA ASP A 191 18.73 5.23 18.15
C ASP A 191 18.39 5.91 19.50
N GLU A 192 17.75 5.16 20.37
CA GLU A 192 17.44 5.54 21.75
C GLU A 192 18.10 4.57 22.75
N SER A 193 19.21 3.95 22.34
CA SER A 193 19.98 3.04 23.20
C SER A 193 20.54 3.79 24.42
N ASP A 194 20.55 3.11 25.54
CA ASP A 194 21.20 3.55 26.75
C ASP A 194 22.30 2.56 27.19
N GLN A 195 22.90 2.77 28.36
CA GLN A 195 23.99 1.90 28.86
C GLN A 195 23.53 0.46 29.18
N THR A 196 22.22 0.23 29.29
CA THR A 196 21.63 -1.04 29.72
C THR A 196 20.94 -1.79 28.59
N GLU A 197 20.42 -1.08 27.60
CA GLU A 197 19.61 -1.68 26.53
C GLU A 197 19.80 -0.95 25.20
N LYS A 198 20.04 -1.76 24.14
CA LYS A 198 20.00 -1.25 22.77
C LYS A 198 18.56 -1.09 22.30
N LYS A 199 18.17 0.15 21.95
CA LYS A 199 16.83 0.50 21.47
C LYS A 199 16.94 1.29 20.18
N CYS A 200 16.46 0.72 19.11
CA CYS A 200 16.34 1.41 17.83
C CYS A 200 14.87 1.36 17.37
N TYR A 201 14.37 2.45 16.84
CA TYR A 201 13.00 2.56 16.34
C TYR A 201 12.99 2.95 14.87
N GLY A 202 11.97 2.52 14.15
CA GLY A 202 11.70 2.90 12.77
C GLY A 202 10.20 2.88 12.50
N PHE A 203 9.81 3.17 11.27
CA PHE A 203 8.42 3.06 10.84
C PHE A 203 8.16 1.77 10.08
N ASP A 204 7.08 1.06 10.44
CA ASP A 204 6.44 0.06 9.59
C ASP A 204 5.29 0.71 8.84
N MET A 205 5.17 0.40 7.56
CA MET A 205 4.00 0.80 6.78
C MET A 205 2.82 -0.12 7.11
N VAL A 206 1.76 0.47 7.67
CA VAL A 206 0.51 -0.25 7.95
C VAL A 206 -0.39 -0.19 6.73
N LEU A 207 -0.44 0.98 6.07
CA LEU A 207 -1.28 1.23 4.91
C LEU A 207 -0.70 2.36 4.06
N ASN A 208 -0.72 2.19 2.74
CA ASN A 208 -0.63 3.28 1.76
C ASN A 208 -1.68 3.04 0.68
N LYS A 209 -2.52 4.02 0.41
CA LYS A 209 -3.59 3.88 -0.59
C LYS A 209 -4.03 5.21 -1.19
N THR A 210 -4.70 5.15 -2.33
CA THR A 210 -5.42 6.28 -2.89
C THR A 210 -6.70 6.59 -2.09
N VAL A 211 -7.04 7.87 -1.96
CA VAL A 211 -8.28 8.33 -1.33
C VAL A 211 -9.44 8.10 -2.30
N GLN A 212 -10.34 7.19 -1.95
CA GLN A 212 -11.43 6.71 -2.80
C GLN A 212 -12.39 7.82 -3.24
N THR A 213 -12.63 8.78 -2.36
CA THR A 213 -13.47 9.95 -2.68
C THR A 213 -12.97 10.65 -3.93
N TYR A 214 -11.67 10.89 -4.07
CA TYR A 214 -11.09 11.55 -5.25
C TYR A 214 -11.13 10.66 -6.49
N VAL A 215 -10.97 9.37 -6.33
CA VAL A 215 -11.10 8.41 -7.44
C VAL A 215 -12.51 8.43 -7.99
N LYS A 216 -13.53 8.35 -7.13
CA LYS A 216 -14.95 8.30 -7.54
C LYS A 216 -15.48 9.64 -8.05
N MET A 217 -15.17 10.74 -7.37
CA MET A 217 -15.75 12.05 -7.68
C MET A 217 -15.01 12.83 -8.76
N LYS A 218 -13.69 12.65 -8.84
CA LYS A 218 -12.82 13.42 -9.76
C LYS A 218 -12.03 12.54 -10.73
N ASN A 219 -12.21 11.23 -10.72
CA ASN A 219 -11.39 10.29 -11.47
C ASN A 219 -9.88 10.55 -11.27
N ASN A 220 -9.48 10.82 -10.02
CA ASN A 220 -8.15 11.27 -9.64
C ASN A 220 -7.53 10.31 -8.64
N GLN A 221 -6.48 9.60 -9.06
CA GLN A 221 -5.70 8.64 -8.27
C GLN A 221 -4.53 9.29 -7.50
N ASN A 222 -4.33 10.62 -7.62
CA ASN A 222 -3.14 11.30 -7.08
C ASN A 222 -3.21 11.61 -5.59
N GLN A 223 -4.37 11.49 -4.98
CA GLN A 223 -4.54 11.70 -3.54
C GLN A 223 -4.24 10.41 -2.81
N LEU A 224 -3.08 10.34 -2.16
CA LEU A 224 -2.65 9.18 -1.40
C LEU A 224 -2.56 9.50 0.09
N CYS A 225 -2.82 8.49 0.90
CA CYS A 225 -2.62 8.55 2.34
C CYS A 225 -1.79 7.37 2.83
N TRP A 226 -1.10 7.60 3.93
CA TRP A 226 -0.24 6.64 4.62
C TRP A 226 -0.64 6.54 6.08
N LEU A 227 -0.61 5.33 6.60
CA LEU A 227 -0.60 5.05 8.03
C LEU A 227 0.67 4.26 8.33
N MET A 228 1.53 4.83 9.16
CA MET A 228 2.78 4.23 9.59
C MET A 228 2.74 3.98 11.09
N GLN A 229 3.42 2.96 11.58
CA GLN A 229 3.54 2.68 13.01
C GLN A 229 5.00 2.76 13.46
N LYS A 230 5.28 3.48 14.55
CA LYS A 230 6.59 3.44 15.20
C LYS A 230 6.77 2.09 15.88
N VAL A 231 7.74 1.32 15.42
CA VAL A 231 8.05 -0.01 15.93
C VAL A 231 9.50 -0.10 16.39
N ARG A 232 9.74 -0.97 17.36
CA ARG A 232 11.10 -1.30 17.77
C ARG A 232 11.77 -2.13 16.69
N ARG A 233 13.02 -1.79 16.39
CA ARG A 233 13.91 -2.55 15.51
C ARG A 233 14.91 -3.31 16.37
N ASP A 234 14.87 -4.64 16.33
CA ASP A 234 15.89 -5.44 16.97
C ASP A 234 17.14 -5.43 16.11
N VAL A 235 18.23 -4.91 16.65
CA VAL A 235 19.54 -4.83 15.97
C VAL A 235 20.06 -6.22 15.56
N VAL A 236 19.46 -7.31 16.05
CA VAL A 236 19.90 -8.70 15.86
C VAL A 236 19.02 -9.52 14.92
N GLN A 237 17.79 -9.11 14.64
CA GLN A 237 16.94 -9.77 13.64
C GLN A 237 17.12 -9.13 12.26
N GLN A 238 18.31 -9.33 11.69
CA GLN A 238 18.45 -9.22 10.24
C GLN A 238 17.71 -10.42 9.64
N HIS A 239 16.52 -10.19 9.10
CA HIS A 239 15.93 -11.13 8.15
C HIS A 239 16.96 -11.41 7.05
N GLN A 240 16.87 -12.59 6.42
CA GLN A 240 17.83 -13.01 5.39
C GLN A 240 18.22 -11.84 4.48
N GLY A 241 19.49 -11.44 4.51
CA GLY A 241 20.02 -10.37 3.67
C GLY A 241 20.18 -8.98 4.31
N GLY A 242 19.93 -8.78 5.61
CA GLY A 242 20.19 -7.51 6.30
C GLY A 242 19.01 -6.52 6.31
N PHE A 243 17.80 -6.97 5.95
CA PHE A 243 16.59 -6.13 5.92
C PHE A 243 15.86 -6.17 7.26
N SER A 244 15.26 -5.03 7.66
CA SER A 244 14.54 -4.89 8.93
C SER A 244 13.10 -5.40 8.87
N THR A 245 12.50 -5.48 7.67
CA THR A 245 11.14 -5.98 7.46
C THR A 245 11.06 -6.90 6.25
N PHE A 246 10.02 -7.76 6.21
CA PHE A 246 9.75 -8.57 5.03
C PHE A 246 9.38 -7.72 3.80
N GLN A 247 8.67 -6.61 4.00
CA GLN A 247 8.38 -5.65 2.94
C GLN A 247 9.67 -5.06 2.35
N GLU A 248 10.60 -4.62 3.20
CA GLU A 248 11.89 -4.10 2.76
C GLU A 248 12.69 -5.13 1.96
N PHE A 249 12.67 -6.41 2.39
CA PHE A 249 13.25 -7.52 1.63
C PHE A 249 12.59 -7.68 0.26
N LEU A 250 11.25 -7.65 0.18
CA LEU A 250 10.53 -7.74 -1.08
C LEU A 250 10.93 -6.60 -2.03
N ASP A 251 10.87 -5.36 -1.56
CA ASP A 251 11.07 -4.18 -2.40
C ASP A 251 12.53 -3.97 -2.85
N ASN A 252 13.52 -4.42 -2.06
CA ASN A 252 14.92 -4.21 -2.38
C ASN A 252 15.64 -5.44 -2.98
N GLN A 253 15.03 -6.64 -2.88
CA GLN A 253 15.64 -7.87 -3.40
C GLN A 253 14.74 -8.58 -4.41
N GLN A 254 13.55 -8.98 -3.98
CA GLN A 254 12.72 -9.88 -4.78
C GLN A 254 11.90 -9.15 -5.83
N TYR A 255 11.37 -7.96 -5.49
CA TYR A 255 10.49 -7.16 -6.32
C TYR A 255 10.99 -5.72 -6.47
N THR A 256 12.28 -5.56 -6.83
CA THR A 256 12.77 -4.27 -7.29
C THR A 256 11.99 -3.85 -8.52
N ARG A 257 11.79 -2.55 -8.74
CA ARG A 257 11.04 -2.06 -9.91
C ARG A 257 11.57 -2.64 -11.23
N ARG A 258 12.90 -2.71 -11.41
CA ARG A 258 13.53 -3.34 -12.60
C ARG A 258 13.22 -4.84 -12.66
N GLY A 259 13.26 -5.54 -11.53
CA GLY A 259 12.91 -6.97 -11.43
C GLY A 259 11.47 -7.24 -11.83
N ILE A 260 10.52 -6.41 -11.36
CA ILE A 260 9.11 -6.50 -11.71
C ILE A 260 8.93 -6.35 -13.23
N LEU A 261 9.54 -5.36 -13.85
CA LEU A 261 9.43 -5.13 -15.29
C LEU A 261 10.03 -6.28 -16.12
N ARG A 262 11.09 -6.94 -15.64
CA ARG A 262 11.61 -8.18 -16.24
C ARG A 262 10.59 -9.33 -16.16
N TYR A 263 9.96 -9.51 -15.00
CA TYR A 263 8.91 -10.51 -14.85
C TYR A 263 7.71 -10.22 -15.76
N GLU A 264 7.31 -8.97 -15.88
CA GLU A 264 6.25 -8.57 -16.79
C GLU A 264 6.54 -8.95 -18.24
N LYS A 265 7.78 -8.81 -18.72
CA LYS A 265 8.18 -9.29 -20.05
C LYS A 265 7.94 -10.79 -20.23
N MET A 266 8.18 -11.59 -19.19
CA MET A 266 7.96 -13.04 -19.24
C MET A 266 6.49 -13.42 -19.20
N PHE A 267 5.72 -12.83 -18.30
CA PHE A 267 4.30 -13.16 -18.11
C PHE A 267 3.36 -12.47 -19.11
N GLY A 268 3.83 -11.39 -19.73
CA GLY A 268 3.06 -10.55 -20.65
C GLY A 268 2.62 -9.23 -20.01
N SER A 269 2.41 -8.23 -20.87
CA SER A 269 2.11 -6.85 -20.47
C SER A 269 0.96 -6.77 -19.45
N GLY A 270 1.22 -6.16 -18.32
CA GLY A 270 0.29 -5.99 -17.21
C GLY A 270 0.31 -7.10 -16.16
N TYR A 271 1.06 -8.18 -16.35
CA TYR A 271 0.98 -9.37 -15.49
C TYR A 271 2.34 -9.76 -14.91
N VAL A 272 2.32 -10.21 -13.67
CA VAL A 272 3.48 -10.79 -12.95
C VAL A 272 3.14 -12.12 -12.29
N SER A 273 2.04 -12.75 -12.69
CA SER A 273 1.59 -14.07 -12.23
C SER A 273 1.61 -15.09 -13.37
N THR A 274 1.73 -16.36 -13.01
CA THR A 274 1.83 -17.51 -13.92
C THR A 274 0.80 -17.49 -15.03
N GLY A 275 1.25 -17.55 -16.29
CA GLY A 275 0.40 -17.60 -17.49
C GLY A 275 -0.23 -16.26 -17.87
N GLY A 276 0.06 -15.20 -17.13
CA GLY A 276 -0.36 -13.83 -17.45
C GLY A 276 -1.86 -13.70 -17.71
N PHE A 277 -2.20 -13.06 -18.82
CA PHE A 277 -3.59 -12.82 -19.21
C PHE A 277 -4.42 -14.09 -19.40
N ASN A 278 -3.87 -15.12 -20.03
CA ASN A 278 -4.63 -16.32 -20.39
C ASN A 278 -5.16 -17.06 -19.17
N THR A 279 -4.32 -17.31 -18.17
CA THR A 279 -4.74 -17.95 -16.91
C THR A 279 -5.59 -17.02 -16.05
N THR A 280 -5.33 -15.72 -16.08
CA THR A 280 -6.19 -14.73 -15.40
C THR A 280 -7.61 -14.80 -15.98
N LYS A 281 -7.74 -14.78 -17.30
CA LYS A 281 -9.05 -14.89 -17.95
C LYS A 281 -9.77 -16.19 -17.60
N GLU A 282 -9.09 -17.33 -17.70
CA GLU A 282 -9.65 -18.64 -17.34
C GLU A 282 -10.20 -18.65 -15.91
N PHE A 283 -9.41 -18.18 -14.95
CA PHE A 283 -9.79 -18.24 -13.54
C PHE A 283 -10.87 -17.21 -13.17
N VAL A 284 -10.81 -16.03 -13.75
CA VAL A 284 -11.85 -14.99 -13.54
C VAL A 284 -13.18 -15.43 -14.14
N ASP A 285 -13.18 -16.11 -15.29
CA ASP A 285 -14.41 -16.64 -15.90
C ASP A 285 -15.14 -17.62 -14.96
N MET A 286 -14.42 -18.38 -14.12
CA MET A 286 -15.01 -19.30 -13.11
C MET A 286 -15.81 -18.55 -12.03
N LEU A 287 -15.52 -17.28 -11.80
CA LEU A 287 -16.19 -16.46 -10.79
C LEU A 287 -17.59 -15.98 -11.23
N ASN A 288 -17.90 -16.01 -12.54
CA ASN A 288 -19.15 -15.48 -13.09
C ASN A 288 -19.47 -14.08 -12.50
N LEU A 289 -18.54 -13.15 -12.69
CA LEU A 289 -18.64 -11.79 -12.16
C LEU A 289 -19.81 -11.02 -12.80
N THR A 290 -20.44 -10.17 -12.01
CA THR A 290 -21.51 -9.26 -12.47
C THR A 290 -21.21 -7.82 -12.05
N ALA A 291 -21.65 -6.86 -12.86
CA ALA A 291 -21.39 -5.45 -12.63
C ALA A 291 -21.84 -4.98 -11.23
N GLY A 292 -21.02 -4.15 -10.61
CA GLY A 292 -21.29 -3.62 -9.27
C GLY A 292 -20.87 -4.52 -8.11
N GLN A 293 -20.42 -5.75 -8.36
CA GLN A 293 -19.80 -6.58 -7.32
C GLN A 293 -18.49 -5.98 -6.87
N LYS A 294 -18.13 -6.24 -5.60
CA LYS A 294 -16.87 -5.81 -4.98
C LYS A 294 -15.91 -6.99 -4.88
N VAL A 295 -14.76 -6.84 -5.49
CA VAL A 295 -13.68 -7.83 -5.50
C VAL A 295 -12.51 -7.32 -4.67
N LEU A 296 -11.98 -8.16 -3.78
CA LEU A 296 -10.68 -7.96 -3.14
C LEU A 296 -9.67 -8.86 -3.83
N ASP A 297 -8.62 -8.26 -4.43
CA ASP A 297 -7.47 -9.00 -4.96
C ASP A 297 -6.31 -8.93 -3.97
N VAL A 298 -5.93 -10.07 -3.40
CA VAL A 298 -4.86 -10.19 -2.41
C VAL A 298 -3.58 -10.65 -3.09
N GLY A 299 -2.62 -9.73 -3.21
CA GLY A 299 -1.42 -9.87 -4.01
C GLY A 299 -1.65 -9.46 -5.46
N CYS A 300 -2.21 -8.27 -5.65
CA CYS A 300 -2.61 -7.76 -6.96
C CYS A 300 -1.42 -7.50 -7.93
N GLY A 301 -0.19 -7.50 -7.41
CA GLY A 301 0.99 -7.17 -8.20
C GLY A 301 0.84 -5.80 -8.86
N ILE A 302 1.01 -5.75 -10.18
CA ILE A 302 0.93 -4.52 -10.99
C ILE A 302 -0.47 -4.26 -11.57
N GLY A 303 -1.50 -4.94 -11.06
CA GLY A 303 -2.92 -4.65 -11.30
C GLY A 303 -3.53 -5.26 -12.57
N GLY A 304 -2.83 -6.12 -13.31
CA GLY A 304 -3.36 -6.64 -14.59
C GLY A 304 -4.70 -7.34 -14.48
N GLY A 305 -4.88 -8.19 -13.47
CA GLY A 305 -6.14 -8.87 -13.18
C GLY A 305 -7.25 -7.90 -12.79
N ASP A 306 -6.91 -6.90 -11.96
CA ASP A 306 -7.83 -5.86 -11.49
C ASP A 306 -8.40 -5.04 -12.65
N PHE A 307 -7.52 -4.55 -13.53
CA PHE A 307 -7.95 -3.82 -14.73
C PHE A 307 -8.81 -4.68 -15.65
N TYR A 308 -8.46 -5.96 -15.82
CA TYR A 308 -9.24 -6.88 -16.62
C TYR A 308 -10.64 -7.10 -16.05
N MET A 309 -10.75 -7.40 -14.75
CA MET A 309 -12.04 -7.61 -14.07
C MET A 309 -12.92 -6.36 -14.13
N ALA A 310 -12.36 -5.20 -13.82
CA ALA A 310 -13.10 -3.95 -13.83
C ALA A 310 -13.60 -3.56 -15.23
N LYS A 311 -12.73 -3.64 -16.25
CA LYS A 311 -13.07 -3.26 -17.63
C LYS A 311 -14.07 -4.22 -18.28
N THR A 312 -13.92 -5.53 -18.02
CA THR A 312 -14.72 -6.55 -18.70
C THR A 312 -16.07 -6.75 -18.04
N PHE A 313 -16.11 -6.71 -16.70
CA PHE A 313 -17.32 -7.08 -15.94
C PHE A 313 -17.96 -5.90 -15.18
N GLY A 314 -17.33 -4.73 -15.14
CA GLY A 314 -17.87 -3.57 -14.43
C GLY A 314 -17.90 -3.74 -12.91
N VAL A 315 -16.97 -4.53 -12.36
CA VAL A 315 -16.83 -4.76 -10.91
C VAL A 315 -15.93 -3.68 -10.28
N GLU A 316 -16.16 -3.39 -9.00
CA GLU A 316 -15.26 -2.57 -8.20
C GLU A 316 -14.15 -3.47 -7.64
N VAL A 317 -12.88 -3.17 -7.94
CA VAL A 317 -11.75 -3.97 -7.46
C VAL A 317 -10.87 -3.16 -6.50
N LEU A 318 -10.62 -3.74 -5.33
CA LEU A 318 -9.57 -3.30 -4.43
C LEU A 318 -8.41 -4.29 -4.51
N GLY A 319 -7.32 -3.88 -5.16
CA GLY A 319 -6.06 -4.62 -5.19
C GLY A 319 -5.19 -4.25 -3.99
N MET A 320 -4.68 -5.25 -3.28
CA MET A 320 -3.71 -5.05 -2.21
C MET A 320 -2.45 -5.87 -2.44
N ASP A 321 -1.30 -5.30 -2.15
CA ASP A 321 -0.01 -5.98 -2.20
C ASP A 321 0.90 -5.49 -1.07
N LEU A 322 1.83 -6.33 -0.63
CA LEU A 322 2.81 -5.92 0.38
C LEU A 322 3.97 -5.15 -0.25
N SER A 323 4.29 -5.41 -1.53
CA SER A 323 5.34 -4.68 -2.24
C SER A 323 4.87 -3.28 -2.64
N SER A 324 5.56 -2.27 -2.15
CA SER A 324 5.30 -0.89 -2.52
C SER A 324 5.63 -0.62 -3.99
N ASN A 325 6.64 -1.28 -4.55
CA ASN A 325 7.00 -1.17 -5.96
C ASN A 325 5.91 -1.71 -6.91
N MET A 326 5.25 -2.82 -6.52
CA MET A 326 4.13 -3.38 -7.27
C MET A 326 2.95 -2.40 -7.31
N VAL A 327 2.52 -1.94 -6.14
CA VAL A 327 1.38 -1.03 -5.99
C VAL A 327 1.65 0.32 -6.67
N GLU A 328 2.88 0.84 -6.61
CA GLU A 328 3.24 2.07 -7.31
C GLU A 328 3.04 1.96 -8.82
N ILE A 329 3.51 0.87 -9.43
CA ILE A 329 3.30 0.60 -10.86
C ILE A 329 1.79 0.48 -11.16
N ALA A 330 1.03 -0.21 -10.31
CA ALA A 330 -0.42 -0.34 -10.46
C ALA A 330 -1.14 1.02 -10.41
N ILE A 331 -0.77 1.90 -9.46
CA ILE A 331 -1.32 3.26 -9.34
C ILE A 331 -0.94 4.12 -10.56
N GLU A 332 0.31 4.09 -11.02
CA GLU A 332 0.73 4.80 -12.24
C GLU A 332 -0.13 4.42 -13.45
N ARG A 333 -0.46 3.13 -13.57
CA ARG A 333 -1.34 2.61 -14.62
C ARG A 333 -2.78 3.07 -14.44
N ALA A 334 -3.30 3.02 -13.21
CA ALA A 334 -4.65 3.49 -12.90
C ALA A 334 -4.82 4.98 -13.24
N VAL A 335 -3.82 5.81 -12.93
CA VAL A 335 -3.77 7.24 -13.32
C VAL A 335 -3.85 7.38 -14.84
N LYS A 336 -3.05 6.61 -15.58
CA LYS A 336 -3.00 6.65 -17.05
C LYS A 336 -4.32 6.19 -17.69
N GLU A 337 -4.89 5.12 -17.15
CA GLU A 337 -6.10 4.51 -17.69
C GLU A 337 -7.39 5.21 -17.27
N LYS A 338 -7.34 6.07 -16.25
CA LYS A 338 -8.49 6.82 -15.70
C LYS A 338 -9.69 5.92 -15.38
N LEU A 339 -9.44 4.74 -14.80
CA LEU A 339 -10.48 3.77 -14.46
C LEU A 339 -10.85 3.85 -12.98
N PRO A 340 -12.00 4.47 -12.61
CA PRO A 340 -12.37 4.71 -11.21
C PRO A 340 -12.84 3.46 -10.46
N LEU A 341 -13.01 2.34 -11.17
CA LEU A 341 -13.44 1.06 -10.59
C LEU A 341 -12.30 0.26 -9.93
N VAL A 342 -11.04 0.66 -10.15
CA VAL A 342 -9.89 0.02 -9.52
C VAL A 342 -9.26 0.95 -8.50
N GLN A 343 -8.81 0.34 -7.39
CA GLN A 343 -8.06 1.00 -6.34
C GLN A 343 -6.95 0.08 -5.87
N PHE A 344 -5.85 0.67 -5.44
CA PHE A 344 -4.71 -0.10 -4.97
C PHE A 344 -4.26 0.39 -3.59
N GLU A 345 -3.83 -0.56 -2.75
CA GLU A 345 -3.23 -0.24 -1.45
C GLU A 345 -2.01 -1.12 -1.17
N VAL A 346 -0.97 -0.50 -0.60
CA VAL A 346 0.11 -1.25 0.06
C VAL A 346 -0.40 -1.64 1.43
N SER A 347 -0.55 -2.93 1.67
CA SER A 347 -0.94 -3.42 2.99
C SER A 347 -0.62 -4.91 3.17
N ASP A 348 -0.40 -5.30 4.44
CA ASP A 348 -0.19 -6.68 4.84
C ASP A 348 -1.53 -7.37 5.10
N ALA A 349 -1.89 -8.34 4.27
CA ALA A 349 -3.14 -9.09 4.38
C ALA A 349 -3.33 -9.77 5.76
N THR A 350 -2.22 -10.09 6.44
CA THR A 350 -2.26 -10.68 7.78
C THR A 350 -2.63 -9.68 8.88
N LYS A 351 -2.45 -8.38 8.63
CA LYS A 351 -2.71 -7.29 9.58
C LYS A 351 -3.92 -6.44 9.19
N ARG A 352 -4.24 -6.37 7.90
CA ARG A 352 -5.35 -5.57 7.38
C ARG A 352 -6.68 -6.06 7.95
N ARG A 353 -7.58 -5.12 8.22
CA ARG A 353 -8.94 -5.40 8.69
C ARG A 353 -9.95 -4.73 7.78
N PHE A 354 -10.93 -5.49 7.35
CA PHE A 354 -12.11 -5.00 6.68
C PHE A 354 -13.36 -5.33 7.52
N PRO A 355 -14.46 -4.59 7.33
CA PRO A 355 -15.75 -4.99 7.90
C PRO A 355 -16.16 -6.38 7.43
N ASP A 356 -16.91 -7.09 8.25
CA ASP A 356 -17.52 -8.36 7.83
C ASP A 356 -18.43 -8.15 6.62
N ALA A 357 -18.48 -9.13 5.74
CA ALA A 357 -19.30 -9.11 4.54
C ALA A 357 -19.07 -7.89 3.62
N ALA A 358 -17.82 -7.43 3.49
CA ALA A 358 -17.46 -6.27 2.67
C ALA A 358 -17.37 -6.59 1.17
N PHE A 359 -17.05 -7.84 0.80
CA PHE A 359 -16.73 -8.24 -0.58
C PHE A 359 -17.62 -9.37 -1.09
N ASP A 360 -17.92 -9.33 -2.38
CA ASP A 360 -18.61 -10.41 -3.09
C ASP A 360 -17.63 -11.52 -3.49
N VAL A 361 -16.38 -11.15 -3.75
CA VAL A 361 -15.30 -12.06 -4.17
C VAL A 361 -14.00 -11.70 -3.47
N VAL A 362 -13.27 -12.72 -3.01
CA VAL A 362 -11.84 -12.66 -2.67
C VAL A 362 -11.07 -13.47 -3.70
N TYR A 363 -10.09 -12.83 -4.32
CA TYR A 363 -9.26 -13.36 -5.38
C TYR A 363 -7.78 -13.24 -5.00
N SER A 364 -6.95 -14.21 -5.38
CA SER A 364 -5.51 -14.14 -5.16
C SER A 364 -4.74 -15.00 -6.15
N ARG A 365 -3.60 -14.51 -6.65
CA ARG A 365 -2.76 -15.23 -7.60
C ARG A 365 -1.31 -15.30 -7.13
N ASP A 366 -0.82 -16.54 -6.90
CA ASP A 366 0.59 -16.85 -6.65
C ASP A 366 1.25 -15.96 -5.55
N THR A 367 0.52 -15.71 -4.44
CA THR A 367 0.90 -14.75 -3.39
C THR A 367 0.92 -15.36 -1.99
N ILE A 368 -0.05 -16.22 -1.67
CA ILE A 368 -0.27 -16.72 -0.30
C ILE A 368 0.85 -17.67 0.13
N LEU A 369 1.66 -18.15 -0.81
CA LEU A 369 2.87 -18.92 -0.57
C LEU A 369 3.85 -18.26 0.43
N HIS A 370 3.81 -16.96 0.60
CA HIS A 370 4.62 -16.23 1.58
C HIS A 370 4.04 -16.22 3.00
N ILE A 371 2.77 -16.59 3.18
CA ILE A 371 2.05 -16.42 4.44
C ILE A 371 2.06 -17.73 5.23
N ARG A 372 2.61 -17.66 6.47
CA ARG A 372 2.77 -18.83 7.35
C ARG A 372 1.44 -19.35 7.89
N ASP A 373 0.64 -18.46 8.47
CA ASP A 373 -0.65 -18.81 9.08
C ASP A 373 -1.78 -18.68 8.08
N LYS A 374 -1.96 -19.75 7.29
CA LYS A 374 -3.02 -19.79 6.27
C LYS A 374 -4.41 -19.92 6.90
N LEU A 375 -4.53 -20.55 8.07
CA LEU A 375 -5.82 -20.67 8.75
C LEU A 375 -6.35 -19.31 9.23
N ASP A 376 -5.48 -18.49 9.86
CA ASP A 376 -5.87 -17.14 10.28
C ASP A 376 -6.23 -16.28 9.06
N LEU A 377 -5.43 -16.33 7.99
CA LEU A 377 -5.72 -15.59 6.76
C LEU A 377 -7.04 -16.01 6.12
N PHE A 378 -7.30 -17.29 6.00
CA PHE A 378 -8.54 -17.80 5.39
C PHE A 378 -9.76 -17.50 6.29
N GLY A 379 -9.58 -17.48 7.61
CA GLY A 379 -10.59 -17.00 8.55
C GLY A 379 -10.98 -15.54 8.31
N LYS A 380 -10.00 -14.69 8.01
CA LYS A 380 -10.23 -13.30 7.60
C LYS A 380 -10.96 -13.23 6.27
N PHE A 381 -10.54 -13.98 5.26
CA PHE A 381 -11.21 -14.03 3.97
C PHE A 381 -12.68 -14.45 4.11
N TYR A 382 -12.93 -15.46 4.95
CA TYR A 382 -14.30 -15.90 5.26
C TYR A 382 -15.14 -14.79 5.91
N SER A 383 -14.58 -14.09 6.88
CA SER A 383 -15.25 -12.95 7.54
C SER A 383 -15.55 -11.82 6.54
N TRP A 384 -14.58 -11.46 5.70
CA TRP A 384 -14.73 -10.37 4.72
C TRP A 384 -15.70 -10.66 3.59
N LEU A 385 -15.92 -11.93 3.25
CA LEU A 385 -16.88 -12.32 2.23
C LEU A 385 -18.32 -12.18 2.73
N LYS A 386 -19.19 -11.71 1.84
CA LYS A 386 -20.64 -11.76 2.02
C LYS A 386 -21.15 -13.22 2.01
N PRO A 387 -22.33 -13.51 2.62
CA PRO A 387 -23.04 -14.76 2.34
C PRO A 387 -23.24 -14.93 0.82
N GLY A 388 -22.97 -16.12 0.30
CA GLY A 388 -22.95 -16.40 -1.13
C GLY A 388 -21.68 -15.93 -1.87
N GLY A 389 -20.75 -15.27 -1.15
CA GLY A 389 -19.50 -14.80 -1.72
C GLY A 389 -18.56 -15.92 -2.13
N LYS A 390 -17.65 -15.62 -3.05
CA LYS A 390 -16.76 -16.59 -3.68
C LYS A 390 -15.30 -16.32 -3.36
N LEU A 391 -14.55 -17.39 -3.17
CA LEU A 391 -13.09 -17.37 -3.04
C LEU A 391 -12.47 -18.08 -4.25
N LEU A 392 -11.45 -17.47 -4.87
CA LEU A 392 -10.62 -18.14 -5.86
C LEU A 392 -9.14 -17.80 -5.61
N ILE A 393 -8.31 -18.82 -5.48
CA ILE A 393 -6.88 -18.70 -5.26
C ILE A 393 -6.15 -19.62 -6.25
N SER A 394 -5.13 -19.12 -6.94
CA SER A 394 -4.06 -19.97 -7.47
C SER A 394 -2.80 -19.74 -6.65
N ASP A 395 -2.05 -20.80 -6.36
CA ASP A 395 -0.83 -20.66 -5.56
C ASP A 395 0.19 -21.76 -5.84
N TYR A 396 1.47 -21.45 -5.60
CA TYR A 396 2.50 -22.50 -5.62
C TYR A 396 2.28 -23.44 -4.43
N CYS A 397 2.36 -24.70 -4.74
CA CYS A 397 2.22 -25.81 -3.81
C CYS A 397 3.47 -26.71 -3.87
N CYS A 398 3.50 -27.72 -3.01
CA CYS A 398 4.54 -28.74 -3.01
C CYS A 398 3.93 -30.14 -3.22
N GLY A 399 4.77 -31.06 -3.66
CA GLY A 399 4.47 -32.48 -3.63
C GLY A 399 4.60 -33.07 -2.24
N GLU A 400 4.31 -34.37 -2.13
CA GLU A 400 4.54 -35.13 -0.88
C GLU A 400 6.03 -35.25 -0.56
N LYS A 401 6.35 -35.31 0.73
CA LYS A 401 7.74 -35.54 1.19
C LYS A 401 8.17 -37.00 0.94
N PRO A 402 9.48 -37.27 0.77
CA PRO A 402 10.60 -36.32 0.90
C PRO A 402 10.83 -35.48 -0.35
N TRP A 403 11.18 -34.21 -0.15
CA TRP A 403 11.57 -33.30 -1.23
C TRP A 403 13.05 -33.40 -1.53
N SER A 404 13.46 -33.04 -2.75
CA SER A 404 14.87 -32.95 -3.11
C SER A 404 15.59 -31.88 -2.27
N PRO A 405 16.90 -32.04 -1.94
CA PRO A 405 17.65 -31.00 -1.25
C PRO A 405 17.62 -29.65 -1.96
N ALA A 406 17.73 -29.64 -3.28
CA ALA A 406 17.68 -28.41 -4.09
C ALA A 406 16.35 -27.68 -3.94
N PHE A 407 15.21 -28.39 -3.83
CA PHE A 407 13.92 -27.77 -3.60
C PHE A 407 13.78 -27.23 -2.17
N GLN A 408 14.32 -27.92 -1.19
CA GLN A 408 14.35 -27.43 0.20
C GLN A 408 15.15 -26.13 0.30
N ASP A 409 16.33 -26.05 -0.32
CA ASP A 409 17.15 -24.84 -0.37
C ASP A 409 16.42 -23.70 -1.08
N TYR A 410 15.73 -23.98 -2.19
CA TYR A 410 14.91 -23.01 -2.91
C TYR A 410 13.79 -22.44 -2.04
N ILE A 411 13.04 -23.27 -1.32
CA ILE A 411 11.97 -22.82 -0.41
C ILE A 411 12.53 -21.91 0.68
N ILE A 412 13.66 -22.31 1.28
CA ILE A 412 14.32 -21.52 2.33
C ILE A 412 14.80 -20.18 1.78
N GLN A 413 15.47 -20.19 0.63
CA GLN A 413 16.00 -18.97 0.00
C GLN A 413 14.88 -17.97 -0.34
N ARG A 414 13.70 -18.47 -0.77
CA ARG A 414 12.56 -17.63 -1.15
C ARG A 414 11.65 -17.29 0.02
N GLY A 415 11.80 -17.92 1.18
CA GLY A 415 10.91 -17.74 2.32
C GLY A 415 9.49 -18.28 2.08
N TYR A 416 9.35 -19.34 1.26
CA TYR A 416 8.06 -19.91 0.92
C TYR A 416 7.55 -20.88 1.99
N ILE A 417 6.22 -20.86 2.18
CA ILE A 417 5.50 -21.76 3.08
C ILE A 417 4.50 -22.54 2.24
N LEU A 418 4.94 -23.66 1.70
CA LEU A 418 4.17 -24.45 0.75
C LEU A 418 3.47 -25.62 1.43
N TYR A 419 2.30 -25.97 0.89
CA TYR A 419 1.51 -27.14 1.24
C TYR A 419 1.10 -27.90 -0.02
N THR A 420 0.69 -29.16 0.14
CA THR A 420 0.09 -29.89 -0.99
C THR A 420 -1.26 -29.30 -1.36
N PRO A 421 -1.73 -29.43 -2.62
CA PRO A 421 -3.07 -28.93 -3.00
C PRO A 421 -4.18 -29.47 -2.10
N GLN A 422 -4.09 -30.75 -1.68
CA GLN A 422 -5.07 -31.38 -0.79
C GLN A 422 -5.08 -30.70 0.60
N ARG A 423 -3.91 -30.47 1.19
CA ARG A 423 -3.83 -29.83 2.51
C ARG A 423 -4.32 -28.39 2.47
N TYR A 424 -4.06 -27.69 1.37
CA TYR A 424 -4.53 -26.34 1.14
C TYR A 424 -6.08 -26.29 1.12
N GLY A 425 -6.71 -27.21 0.38
CA GLY A 425 -8.17 -27.34 0.37
C GLY A 425 -8.77 -27.70 1.73
N GLN A 426 -8.07 -28.52 2.54
CA GLN A 426 -8.48 -28.82 3.92
C GLN A 426 -8.54 -27.56 4.80
N PHE A 427 -7.55 -26.65 4.71
CA PHE A 427 -7.61 -25.39 5.44
C PHE A 427 -8.87 -24.58 5.14
N LEU A 428 -9.29 -24.54 3.88
CA LEU A 428 -10.53 -23.84 3.50
C LEU A 428 -11.76 -24.50 4.14
N THR A 429 -11.82 -25.82 4.15
CA THR A 429 -12.91 -26.57 4.80
C THR A 429 -12.90 -26.38 6.31
N GLU A 430 -11.73 -26.41 6.98
CA GLU A 430 -11.57 -26.20 8.40
C GLU A 430 -12.06 -24.81 8.84
N VAL A 431 -11.92 -23.80 8.01
CA VAL A 431 -12.42 -22.43 8.24
C VAL A 431 -13.93 -22.30 8.09
N GLY A 432 -14.57 -23.23 7.37
CA GLY A 432 -16.02 -23.24 7.19
C GLY A 432 -16.49 -22.90 5.77
N PHE A 433 -15.61 -22.84 4.79
CA PHE A 433 -16.01 -22.69 3.39
C PHE A 433 -16.74 -23.93 2.88
N SER A 434 -17.75 -23.70 2.04
CA SER A 434 -18.53 -24.72 1.33
C SER A 434 -18.06 -24.84 -0.12
N ASN A 435 -18.48 -25.93 -0.78
CA ASN A 435 -18.16 -26.20 -2.20
C ASN A 435 -16.67 -26.09 -2.54
N VAL A 436 -15.81 -26.50 -1.60
CA VAL A 436 -14.36 -26.42 -1.75
C VAL A 436 -13.90 -27.34 -2.88
N ARG A 437 -13.26 -26.76 -3.88
CA ARG A 437 -12.53 -27.47 -4.93
C ARG A 437 -11.06 -27.14 -4.79
N ALA A 438 -10.22 -28.16 -4.67
CA ALA A 438 -8.76 -28.04 -4.59
C ALA A 438 -8.17 -28.89 -5.72
N GLU A 439 -7.72 -28.22 -6.76
CA GLU A 439 -7.26 -28.85 -7.99
C GLU A 439 -5.74 -28.76 -8.10
N ASP A 440 -5.07 -29.87 -8.40
CA ASP A 440 -3.67 -29.87 -8.81
C ASP A 440 -3.61 -29.49 -10.30
N ARG A 441 -3.08 -28.32 -10.58
CA ARG A 441 -2.93 -27.74 -11.93
C ARG A 441 -1.48 -27.80 -12.42
N THR A 442 -0.66 -28.68 -11.86
CA THR A 442 0.77 -28.78 -12.19
C THR A 442 1.03 -29.09 -13.66
N GLU A 443 0.19 -29.92 -14.28
CA GLU A 443 0.34 -30.20 -15.72
C GLU A 443 0.11 -28.95 -16.58
N GLN A 444 -0.93 -28.16 -16.26
CA GLN A 444 -1.17 -26.86 -16.90
C GLN A 444 0.01 -25.91 -16.62
N PHE A 445 0.54 -25.89 -15.40
CA PHE A 445 1.67 -25.07 -15.04
C PHE A 445 2.91 -25.39 -15.88
N ILE A 446 3.22 -26.67 -16.10
CA ILE A 446 4.32 -27.14 -16.97
C ILE A 446 4.13 -26.60 -18.41
N GLN A 447 2.92 -26.66 -18.96
CA GLN A 447 2.65 -26.14 -20.29
C GLN A 447 2.82 -24.62 -20.36
N VAL A 448 2.35 -23.91 -19.33
CA VAL A 448 2.52 -22.46 -19.22
C VAL A 448 4.00 -22.07 -19.17
N ILE A 449 4.81 -22.72 -18.32
CA ILE A 449 6.25 -22.47 -18.22
C ILE A 449 6.95 -22.70 -19.56
N LYS A 450 6.61 -23.76 -20.28
CA LYS A 450 7.17 -24.05 -21.61
C LYS A 450 6.83 -22.97 -22.62
N ALA A 451 5.58 -22.49 -22.63
CA ALA A 451 5.16 -21.40 -23.49
C ALA A 451 5.85 -20.05 -23.14
N GLU A 452 6.07 -19.78 -21.86
CA GLU A 452 6.79 -18.61 -21.39
C GLU A 452 8.28 -18.66 -21.78
N LEU A 453 8.93 -19.82 -21.68
CA LEU A 453 10.30 -20.04 -22.15
C LEU A 453 10.43 -19.86 -23.67
N GLN A 454 9.47 -20.39 -24.45
CA GLN A 454 9.44 -20.17 -25.89
C GLN A 454 9.30 -18.68 -26.22
N ARG A 455 8.41 -17.96 -25.56
CA ARG A 455 8.24 -16.51 -25.72
C ARG A 455 9.55 -15.76 -25.37
N ALA A 456 10.24 -16.17 -24.31
CA ALA A 456 11.51 -15.58 -23.94
C ALA A 456 12.56 -15.70 -25.05
N GLU A 457 12.63 -16.87 -25.73
CA GLU A 457 13.55 -17.07 -26.86
C GLU A 457 13.16 -16.19 -28.06
N GLU A 458 11.87 -16.09 -28.38
CA GLU A 458 11.36 -15.25 -29.46
C GLU A 458 11.65 -13.74 -29.25
N MET A 459 11.65 -13.26 -27.99
CA MET A 459 11.90 -11.85 -27.65
C MET A 459 13.32 -11.58 -27.16
N LYS A 460 14.25 -12.52 -27.25
CA LYS A 460 15.59 -12.46 -26.66
C LYS A 460 16.34 -11.18 -26.97
N GLU A 461 16.42 -10.80 -28.23
CA GLU A 461 17.15 -9.59 -28.66
C GLU A 461 16.55 -8.32 -28.05
N GLU A 462 15.22 -8.19 -28.07
CA GLU A 462 14.50 -7.07 -27.48
C GLU A 462 14.71 -7.02 -25.96
N PHE A 463 14.65 -8.17 -25.29
CA PHE A 463 14.86 -8.26 -23.85
C PHE A 463 16.27 -7.84 -23.45
N ILE A 464 17.30 -8.31 -24.18
CA ILE A 464 18.70 -7.96 -23.91
C ILE A 464 18.93 -6.47 -24.15
N GLN A 465 18.31 -5.89 -25.18
CA GLN A 465 18.41 -4.46 -25.46
C GLN A 465 17.78 -3.60 -24.34
N GLU A 466 16.64 -4.03 -23.79
CA GLU A 466 15.93 -3.29 -22.75
C GLU A 466 16.56 -3.46 -21.36
N PHE A 467 17.07 -4.65 -21.05
CA PHE A 467 17.65 -4.98 -19.76
C PHE A 467 19.14 -5.30 -19.87
N SER A 468 19.51 -6.59 -19.99
CA SER A 468 20.87 -7.06 -20.24
C SER A 468 20.88 -8.55 -20.61
N GLN A 469 22.01 -9.06 -21.11
CA GLN A 469 22.23 -10.50 -21.31
C GLN A 469 22.16 -11.27 -19.97
N GLU A 470 22.77 -10.73 -18.91
CA GLU A 470 22.76 -11.33 -17.57
C GLU A 470 21.34 -11.45 -17.03
N ASP A 471 20.52 -10.40 -17.19
CA ASP A 471 19.10 -10.42 -16.78
C ASP A 471 18.31 -11.47 -17.55
N TYR A 472 18.56 -11.61 -18.86
CA TYR A 472 17.91 -12.63 -19.68
C TYR A 472 18.27 -14.04 -19.22
N ASP A 473 19.57 -14.31 -19.06
CA ASP A 473 20.06 -15.63 -18.62
C ASP A 473 19.53 -15.99 -17.24
N ALA A 474 19.50 -15.04 -16.30
CA ALA A 474 18.96 -15.25 -14.95
C ALA A 474 17.46 -15.62 -14.98
N VAL A 475 16.66 -14.95 -15.81
CA VAL A 475 15.24 -15.23 -15.95
C VAL A 475 15.01 -16.60 -16.59
N VAL A 476 15.66 -16.90 -17.72
CA VAL A 476 15.52 -18.19 -18.44
C VAL A 476 15.94 -19.34 -17.56
N ASN A 477 17.05 -19.21 -16.84
CA ASN A 477 17.51 -20.23 -15.88
C ASN A 477 16.47 -20.46 -14.77
N GLY A 478 15.92 -19.39 -14.18
CA GLY A 478 14.90 -19.50 -13.14
C GLY A 478 13.64 -20.24 -13.60
N TRP A 479 13.18 -20.00 -14.85
CA TRP A 479 12.04 -20.74 -15.45
C TRP A 479 12.38 -22.18 -15.75
N THR A 480 13.58 -22.46 -16.25
CA THR A 480 14.06 -23.81 -16.51
C THR A 480 14.14 -24.65 -15.22
N GLU A 481 14.68 -24.09 -14.16
CA GLU A 481 14.70 -24.74 -12.85
C GLU A 481 13.29 -24.99 -12.29
N LYS A 482 12.37 -24.00 -12.49
CA LYS A 482 10.97 -24.15 -12.08
C LYS A 482 10.30 -25.32 -12.82
N LEU A 483 10.51 -25.44 -14.14
CA LEU A 483 10.03 -26.55 -14.94
C LEU A 483 10.57 -27.89 -14.39
N GLN A 484 11.86 -27.97 -14.13
CA GLN A 484 12.50 -29.17 -13.58
C GLN A 484 11.90 -29.58 -12.23
N ARG A 485 11.67 -28.62 -11.30
CA ARG A 485 11.05 -28.90 -10.00
C ARG A 485 9.60 -29.40 -10.14
N CYS A 486 8.85 -28.96 -11.16
CA CYS A 486 7.52 -29.48 -11.45
C CYS A 486 7.58 -30.90 -12.02
N GLU A 487 8.52 -31.17 -12.93
CA GLU A 487 8.70 -32.50 -13.55
C GLU A 487 9.17 -33.56 -12.55
N THR A 488 9.98 -33.18 -11.58
CA THR A 488 10.39 -34.07 -10.47
C THR A 488 9.31 -34.28 -9.42
N GLY A 489 8.24 -33.48 -9.45
CA GLY A 489 7.11 -33.59 -8.53
C GLY A 489 7.30 -32.84 -7.21
N ASP A 490 8.40 -32.14 -7.03
CA ASP A 490 8.68 -31.33 -5.84
C ASP A 490 7.75 -30.10 -5.77
N GLN A 491 7.67 -29.37 -6.87
CA GLN A 491 6.83 -28.18 -6.98
C GLN A 491 5.50 -28.51 -7.66
N ARG A 492 4.41 -27.98 -7.12
CA ARG A 492 3.04 -28.11 -7.63
C ARG A 492 2.42 -26.73 -7.81
N TRP A 493 1.32 -26.69 -8.53
CA TRP A 493 0.49 -25.51 -8.68
C TRP A 493 -0.96 -25.86 -8.37
N GLY A 494 -1.56 -25.16 -7.41
CA GLY A 494 -2.91 -25.39 -6.96
C GLY A 494 -3.88 -24.33 -7.47
N LEU A 495 -5.11 -24.75 -7.75
CA LEU A 495 -6.25 -23.88 -7.98
C LEU A 495 -7.34 -24.23 -6.97
N PHE A 496 -7.79 -23.21 -6.22
CA PHE A 496 -8.74 -23.38 -5.14
C PHE A 496 -9.95 -22.47 -5.38
N TYR A 497 -11.11 -23.07 -5.34
CA TYR A 497 -12.39 -22.35 -5.41
C TYR A 497 -13.25 -22.77 -4.21
N ALA A 498 -13.93 -21.81 -3.59
CA ALA A 498 -14.84 -22.09 -2.49
C ALA A 498 -15.92 -21.01 -2.40
N THR A 499 -17.00 -21.30 -1.65
CA THR A 499 -18.08 -20.36 -1.40
C THR A 499 -18.33 -20.21 0.10
N LYS A 500 -18.79 -19.05 0.52
CA LYS A 500 -19.35 -18.82 1.84
C LYS A 500 -20.87 -18.97 1.78
N GLU A 501 -21.44 -19.87 2.61
CA GLU A 501 -22.89 -20.00 2.78
C GLU A 501 -23.49 -18.90 3.66
#